data_e8963ac9f821844958fef6a10f73680f
#
_entry.id   e8963ac9f821844958fef6a10f73680f
#
_cell.length_a   1.000
_cell.length_b   1.000
_cell.length_c   1.000
_cell.angle_alpha   90.00
_cell.angle_beta   90.00
_cell.angle_gamma   90.00
#
_symmetry.space_group_name_H-M   'P 1'
#
loop_
_entity.id
_entity.type
_entity.pdbx_description
1 polymer ?
#
loop_
_entity_poly.entity_id
_entity_poly.type
_entity_poly.pdbx_seq_one_letter_code
_entity_poly.pdbx_strand_id
1 'polypeptide(L)'
;MELVLNIYDPKSKMIAKQYTAETVDIMFGTIEDVIDIIDIEKLDSDMEWAKVIAVAMKKLKPLLKEVFTGVTDEELKNTKVKELVPLFIKIFKYMMEEIKGLGSETKN
;
A
#
# COMPACT_ATOMS: atom_id res chain seq x y z
N MET A 1 6.01 13.00 3.02
CA MET A 1 4.80 12.24 3.36
C MET A 1 5.15 11.11 4.30
N GLU A 2 4.38 10.93 5.34
CA GLU A 2 4.62 9.83 6.27
C GLU A 2 3.50 8.79 6.15
N LEU A 3 3.90 7.55 6.03
CA LEU A 3 2.99 6.41 6.01
C LEU A 3 3.17 5.64 7.32
N VAL A 4 2.06 5.24 7.92
CA VAL A 4 2.07 4.54 9.20
C VAL A 4 1.28 3.25 9.07
N LEU A 5 1.89 2.14 9.52
CA LEU A 5 1.25 0.84 9.58
C LEU A 5 1.19 0.41 11.04
N ASN A 6 -0.01 0.28 11.58
CA ASN A 6 -0.22 -0.13 12.96
C ASN A 6 -0.41 -1.65 13.05
N ILE A 7 0.33 -2.26 13.95
CA ILE A 7 0.21 -3.69 14.26
C ILE A 7 -0.46 -3.78 15.63
N TYR A 8 -1.54 -4.53 15.72
CA TYR A 8 -2.34 -4.63 16.92
C TYR A 8 -2.11 -5.92 17.67
N ASP A 9 -2.21 -5.87 19.00
CA ASP A 9 -2.23 -7.07 19.82
C ASP A 9 -3.58 -7.74 19.62
N PRO A 10 -3.61 -9.02 19.19
CA PRO A 10 -4.89 -9.70 18.91
C PRO A 10 -5.77 -9.89 20.15
N LYS A 11 -5.19 -9.85 21.35
CA LYS A 11 -5.94 -10.02 22.60
C LYS A 11 -6.48 -8.70 23.13
N SER A 12 -5.60 -7.71 23.30
CA SER A 12 -5.99 -6.42 23.88
C SER A 12 -6.60 -5.46 22.86
N LYS A 13 -6.37 -5.70 21.56
CA LYS A 13 -6.78 -4.82 20.45
C LYS A 13 -6.12 -3.45 20.50
N MET A 14 -5.04 -3.32 21.25
CA MET A 14 -4.24 -2.10 21.32
C MET A 14 -3.05 -2.19 20.36
N ILE A 15 -2.54 -1.03 19.97
CA ILE A 15 -1.37 -0.97 19.09
C ILE A 15 -0.17 -1.54 19.82
N ALA A 16 0.41 -2.62 19.28
CA ALA A 16 1.59 -3.26 19.85
C ALA A 16 2.87 -2.74 19.20
N LYS A 17 2.81 -2.34 17.94
CA LYS A 17 3.96 -1.90 17.17
C LYS A 17 3.51 -1.03 16.02
N GLN A 18 4.38 -0.10 15.61
CA GLN A 18 4.12 0.72 14.43
C GLN A 18 5.32 0.66 13.49
N TYR A 19 5.03 0.56 12.21
CA TYR A 19 6.03 0.76 11.17
C TYR A 19 5.75 2.10 10.50
N THR A 20 6.79 2.84 10.18
CA THR A 20 6.64 4.11 9.48
C THR A 20 7.53 4.14 8.24
N ALA A 21 7.10 4.86 7.23
CA ALA A 21 7.86 5.07 6.01
C ALA A 21 7.65 6.49 5.52
N GLU A 22 8.73 7.18 5.21
CA GLU A 22 8.65 8.54 4.69
C GLU A 22 8.64 8.57 3.18
N THR A 23 9.17 7.53 2.56
CA THR A 23 9.25 7.40 1.11
C THR A 23 8.72 6.03 0.69
N VAL A 24 8.25 5.96 -0.55
CA VAL A 24 7.82 4.71 -1.14
C VAL A 24 8.86 4.30 -2.18
N ASP A 25 9.62 3.26 -1.87
CA ASP A 25 10.69 2.76 -2.72
C ASP A 25 10.32 1.34 -3.14
N ILE A 26 9.72 1.22 -4.31
CA ILE A 26 9.11 -0.02 -4.78
C ILE A 26 9.83 -0.53 -6.02
N MET A 27 10.10 -1.83 -6.04
CA MET A 27 10.73 -2.48 -7.18
C MET A 27 9.77 -2.52 -8.37
N PHE A 28 10.32 -2.45 -9.58
CA PHE A 28 9.53 -2.43 -10.81
C PHE A 28 8.62 -3.66 -10.93
N GLY A 29 9.12 -4.83 -10.57
CA GLY A 29 8.32 -6.07 -10.62
C GLY A 29 7.09 -6.01 -9.73
N THR A 30 7.21 -5.36 -8.57
CA THR A 30 6.08 -5.19 -7.67
C THR A 30 5.04 -4.27 -8.29
N ILE A 31 5.47 -3.21 -8.97
CA ILE A 31 4.56 -2.30 -9.67
C ILE A 31 3.79 -3.05 -10.76
N GLU A 32 4.49 -3.89 -11.53
CA GLU A 32 3.85 -4.71 -12.55
C GLU A 32 2.77 -5.61 -11.96
N ASP A 33 3.08 -6.26 -10.84
CA ASP A 33 2.11 -7.14 -10.16
C ASP A 33 0.88 -6.37 -9.71
N VAL A 34 1.07 -5.15 -9.20
CA VAL A 34 -0.03 -4.30 -8.76
C VAL A 34 -0.91 -3.90 -9.93
N ILE A 35 -0.30 -3.52 -11.06
CA ILE A 35 -1.03 -3.12 -12.25
C ILE A 35 -1.86 -4.29 -12.79
N ASP A 36 -1.32 -5.51 -12.75
CA ASP A 36 -2.04 -6.70 -13.19
C ASP A 36 -3.27 -7.00 -12.34
N ILE A 37 -3.23 -6.65 -11.06
CA ILE A 37 -4.33 -6.89 -10.12
C ILE A 37 -5.37 -5.78 -10.20
N ILE A 38 -4.92 -4.54 -10.37
CA ILE A 38 -5.75 -3.35 -10.25
C ILE A 38 -5.82 -2.59 -11.56
N ASP A 39 -7.02 -2.42 -12.09
CA ASP A 39 -7.23 -1.56 -13.25
C ASP A 39 -7.39 -0.13 -12.73
N ILE A 40 -6.26 0.57 -12.67
CA ILE A 40 -6.19 1.91 -12.09
C ILE A 40 -7.07 2.90 -12.83
N GLU A 41 -7.21 2.74 -14.15
CA GLU A 41 -8.01 3.66 -14.97
C GLU A 41 -9.49 3.62 -14.62
N LYS A 42 -9.96 2.51 -14.06
CA LYS A 42 -11.37 2.34 -13.69
C LYS A 42 -11.67 2.70 -12.25
N LEU A 43 -10.66 3.06 -11.46
CA LEU A 43 -10.83 3.35 -10.05
C LEU A 43 -11.09 4.84 -9.82
N ASP A 44 -12.33 5.23 -9.96
CA ASP A 44 -12.74 6.63 -9.82
C ASP A 44 -13.12 7.02 -8.38
N SER A 45 -13.33 6.04 -7.51
CA SER A 45 -13.79 6.31 -6.14
C SER A 45 -13.06 5.46 -5.12
N ASP A 46 -13.00 5.95 -3.88
CA ASP A 46 -12.38 5.22 -2.79
C ASP A 46 -13.10 3.89 -2.51
N MET A 47 -14.40 3.84 -2.82
CA MET A 47 -15.19 2.61 -2.65
C MET A 47 -14.70 1.49 -3.59
N GLU A 48 -14.36 1.83 -4.83
CA GLU A 48 -13.83 0.85 -5.77
C GLU A 48 -12.44 0.38 -5.38
N TRP A 49 -11.59 1.30 -4.91
CA TRP A 49 -10.30 0.97 -4.36
C TRP A 49 -10.44 -0.01 -3.20
N ALA A 50 -11.39 0.25 -2.30
CA ALA A 50 -11.61 -0.60 -1.14
C ALA A 50 -11.96 -2.03 -1.55
N LYS A 51 -12.84 -2.19 -2.53
CA LYS A 51 -13.24 -3.51 -3.02
C LYS A 51 -12.06 -4.26 -3.63
N VAL A 52 -11.29 -3.60 -4.49
CA VAL A 52 -10.16 -4.21 -5.16
C VAL A 52 -9.10 -4.62 -4.15
N ILE A 53 -8.78 -3.75 -3.21
CA ILE A 53 -7.79 -4.02 -2.17
C ILE A 53 -8.22 -5.20 -1.31
N ALA A 54 -9.50 -5.26 -0.92
CA ALA A 54 -10.01 -6.35 -0.10
C ALA A 54 -9.87 -7.70 -0.81
N VAL A 55 -10.16 -7.75 -2.10
CA VAL A 55 -10.05 -8.98 -2.89
C VAL A 55 -8.59 -9.38 -3.13
N ALA A 56 -7.75 -8.39 -3.39
CA ALA A 56 -6.36 -8.61 -3.78
C ALA A 56 -5.38 -8.58 -2.60
N MET A 57 -5.87 -8.49 -1.38
CA MET A 57 -5.03 -8.23 -0.20
C MET A 57 -3.85 -9.18 -0.05
N LYS A 58 -4.05 -10.47 -0.32
CA LYS A 58 -2.97 -11.44 -0.24
C LYS A 58 -1.85 -11.16 -1.23
N LYS A 59 -2.21 -10.69 -2.42
CA LYS A 59 -1.24 -10.40 -3.47
C LYS A 59 -0.53 -9.07 -3.25
N LEU A 60 -1.08 -8.23 -2.37
CA LEU A 60 -0.49 -6.93 -2.06
C LEU A 60 0.47 -6.97 -0.87
N LYS A 61 0.62 -8.14 -0.20
CA LYS A 61 1.58 -8.29 0.89
C LYS A 61 3.01 -7.91 0.50
N PRO A 62 3.52 -8.33 -0.67
CA PRO A 62 4.88 -7.92 -1.06
C PRO A 62 5.05 -6.41 -1.13
N LEU A 63 4.02 -5.68 -1.56
CA LEU A 63 4.05 -4.24 -1.60
C LEU A 63 4.25 -3.65 -0.20
N LEU A 64 3.48 -4.13 0.78
CA LEU A 64 3.63 -3.68 2.15
C LEU A 64 5.01 -3.99 2.72
N LYS A 65 5.57 -5.14 2.38
CA LYS A 65 6.90 -5.52 2.86
C LYS A 65 8.01 -4.66 2.28
N GLU A 66 7.82 -4.15 1.07
CA GLU A 66 8.79 -3.23 0.48
C GLU A 66 8.70 -1.83 1.10
N VAL A 67 7.48 -1.36 1.35
CA VAL A 67 7.26 -0.04 1.94
C VAL A 67 7.68 -0.02 3.40
N PHE A 68 7.31 -1.06 4.15
CA PHE A 68 7.61 -1.15 5.58
C PHE A 68 8.61 -2.26 5.83
N THR A 69 9.88 -1.94 5.70
CA THR A 69 10.98 -2.90 5.81
C THR A 69 10.94 -3.63 7.15
N GLY A 70 10.96 -4.95 7.10
CA GLY A 70 11.00 -5.79 8.31
C GLY A 70 9.65 -6.29 8.78
N VAL A 71 8.55 -5.81 8.19
CA VAL A 71 7.22 -6.32 8.57
C VAL A 71 7.09 -7.77 8.14
N THR A 72 6.49 -8.60 9.00
CA THR A 72 6.31 -10.04 8.75
C THR A 72 4.87 -10.35 8.37
N ASP A 73 4.67 -11.55 7.78
CA ASP A 73 3.32 -12.03 7.47
C ASP A 73 2.47 -12.15 8.73
N GLU A 74 3.07 -12.58 9.82
CA GLU A 74 2.40 -12.69 11.12
C GLU A 74 1.89 -11.33 11.58
N GLU A 75 2.74 -10.30 11.46
CA GLU A 75 2.35 -8.94 11.85
C GLU A 75 1.25 -8.39 10.94
N LEU A 76 1.32 -8.70 9.64
CA LEU A 76 0.29 -8.22 8.70
C LEU A 76 -1.09 -8.77 9.01
N LYS A 77 -1.17 -9.97 9.60
CA LYS A 77 -2.45 -10.53 10.03
C LYS A 77 -3.10 -9.73 11.17
N ASN A 78 -2.31 -8.97 11.90
CA ASN A 78 -2.76 -8.19 13.04
C ASN A 78 -2.94 -6.72 12.71
N THR A 79 -3.19 -6.40 11.46
CA THR A 79 -3.54 -5.06 11.01
C THR A 79 -5.05 -4.96 10.84
N LYS A 80 -5.57 -3.74 10.83
CA LYS A 80 -6.99 -3.52 10.63
C LYS A 80 -7.29 -3.15 9.19
N VAL A 81 -8.25 -3.84 8.57
CA VAL A 81 -8.63 -3.61 7.18
C VAL A 81 -9.01 -2.16 6.94
N LYS A 82 -9.75 -1.54 7.86
CA LYS A 82 -10.18 -0.16 7.69
C LYS A 82 -9.02 0.84 7.68
N GLU A 83 -7.85 0.43 8.18
CA GLU A 83 -6.64 1.25 8.12
C GLU A 83 -5.80 0.90 6.90
N LEU A 84 -5.81 -0.37 6.49
CA LEU A 84 -5.07 -0.81 5.32
C LEU A 84 -5.59 -0.19 4.03
N VAL A 85 -6.90 -0.08 3.88
CA VAL A 85 -7.50 0.46 2.65
C VAL A 85 -7.03 1.90 2.38
N PRO A 86 -7.16 2.84 3.34
CA PRO A 86 -6.63 4.19 3.11
C PRO A 86 -5.13 4.23 2.89
N LEU A 87 -4.39 3.34 3.56
CA LEU A 87 -2.94 3.25 3.42
C LEU A 87 -2.56 2.84 1.99
N PHE A 88 -3.21 1.82 1.44
CA PHE A 88 -2.97 1.40 0.06
C PHE A 88 -3.29 2.52 -0.93
N ILE A 89 -4.39 3.24 -0.69
CA ILE A 89 -4.77 4.37 -1.55
C ILE A 89 -3.66 5.43 -1.56
N LYS A 90 -3.11 5.75 -0.40
CA LYS A 90 -2.00 6.69 -0.31
C LYS A 90 -0.76 6.21 -1.05
N ILE A 91 -0.42 4.93 -0.90
CA ILE A 91 0.72 4.33 -1.57
C ILE A 91 0.55 4.42 -3.10
N PHE A 92 -0.64 4.05 -3.59
CA PHE A 92 -0.91 4.06 -5.02
C PHE A 92 -0.89 5.48 -5.58
N LYS A 93 -1.45 6.44 -4.86
CA LYS A 93 -1.42 7.85 -5.27
C LYS A 93 0.02 8.35 -5.35
N TYR A 94 0.84 7.98 -4.38
CA TYR A 94 2.25 8.35 -4.39
C TYR A 94 2.97 7.76 -5.59
N MET A 95 2.72 6.48 -5.89
CA MET A 95 3.31 5.82 -7.05
C MET A 95 2.91 6.52 -8.35
N MET A 96 1.65 6.91 -8.48
CA MET A 96 1.17 7.61 -9.66
C MET A 96 1.82 8.97 -9.82
N GLU A 97 2.03 9.69 -8.73
CA GLU A 97 2.71 10.99 -8.76
C GLU A 97 4.16 10.84 -9.22
N GLU A 98 4.86 9.79 -8.75
CA GLU A 98 6.23 9.51 -9.17
C GLU A 98 6.29 9.23 -10.66
N ILE A 99 5.36 8.43 -11.17
CA ILE A 99 5.29 8.12 -12.60
C ILE A 99 5.02 9.38 -13.41
N LYS A 100 4.11 10.22 -12.97
CA LYS A 100 3.82 11.49 -13.63
C LYS A 100 5.00 12.43 -13.62
N GLY A 101 5.75 12.48 -12.51
CA GLY A 101 6.94 13.29 -12.40
C GLY A 101 7.98 12.89 -13.41
N LEU A 102 8.21 11.60 -13.60
CA LEU A 102 9.14 11.08 -14.59
C LEU A 102 8.68 11.43 -16.00
N GLY A 103 7.38 11.32 -16.27
CA GLY A 103 6.83 11.70 -17.56
C GLY A 103 6.98 13.18 -17.85
N SER A 104 6.82 14.03 -16.84
CA SER A 104 6.99 15.47 -16.98
C SER A 104 8.45 15.84 -17.29
N GLU A 105 9.38 15.15 -16.65
CA GLU A 105 10.82 15.39 -16.90
C GLU A 105 11.22 15.03 -18.31
N THR A 106 10.64 13.99 -18.87
CA THR A 106 10.98 13.54 -20.23
C THR A 106 10.47 14.50 -21.30
N LYS A 107 9.53 15.35 -20.99
CA LYS A 107 9.00 16.33 -21.94
C LYS A 107 9.91 17.54 -22.15
N ASN A 108 10.82 17.73 -21.26
CA ASN A 108 11.77 18.82 -21.37
C ASN A 108 13.01 18.40 -22.15
#